data_e4295de1cff4a2e65fe8c0513540e265
#
_entry.id   e4295de1cff4a2e65fe8c0513540e265
#
_cell.length_a   1.000
_cell.length_b   1.000
_cell.length_c   1.000
_cell.angle_alpha   90.00
_cell.angle_beta   90.00
_cell.angle_gamma   90.00
#
_symmetry.space_group_name_H-M   'P 1'
#
loop_
_entity.id
_entity.type
_entity.pdbx_description
1 polymer ?
#
loop_
_entity_poly.entity_id
_entity_poly.type
_entity_poly.pdbx_seq_one_letter_code
_entity_poly.pdbx_strand_id
1 'polypeptide(L)'
;MRDNGLFDYLQYWVTAYQRQGVRNVLEGMRLAEWKLARVVRDASFDSLTFRIWGSGRDYKVRQGTGEILSGDPRTDRPYSEYWTLIRGSAVRGAPRADKSCPNCGASLDVNMAGECQHCGSKITSGDFDWVLSKIEQDDSYTG
;
A
#
# COMPACT_ATOMS: atom_id res chain seq x y z
N MET A 1 14.03 17.73 -4.91
CA MET A 1 14.76 16.77 -4.04
C MET A 1 13.81 15.65 -3.68
N ARG A 2 14.18 14.41 -3.91
CA ARG A 2 13.36 13.27 -3.48
C ARG A 2 13.36 13.22 -1.96
N ASP A 3 12.19 13.21 -1.39
CA ASP A 3 12.04 12.84 0.01
C ASP A 3 12.16 11.32 0.12
N ASN A 4 13.33 10.85 0.48
CA ASN A 4 13.61 9.42 0.62
C ASN A 4 12.68 8.76 1.65
N GLY A 5 12.29 9.47 2.68
CA GLY A 5 11.36 8.95 3.69
C GLY A 5 10.00 8.63 3.10
N LEU A 6 9.46 9.50 2.25
CA LEU A 6 8.19 9.24 1.59
C LEU A 6 8.29 8.10 0.58
N PHE A 7 9.39 8.05 -0.18
CA PHE A 7 9.61 6.94 -1.11
C PHE A 7 9.65 5.60 -0.37
N ASP A 8 10.39 5.52 0.74
CA ASP A 8 10.49 4.31 1.54
C ASP A 8 9.13 3.91 2.14
N TYR A 9 8.33 4.89 2.56
CA TYR A 9 6.99 4.66 3.08
C TYR A 9 6.05 4.08 2.01
N LEU A 10 6.05 4.65 0.82
CA LEU A 10 5.25 4.12 -0.30
C LEU A 10 5.73 2.73 -0.72
N GLN A 11 7.04 2.48 -0.72
CA GLN A 11 7.61 1.17 -1.02
C GLN A 11 7.19 0.12 0.03
N TYR A 12 7.08 0.52 1.29
CA TYR A 12 6.51 -0.33 2.34
C TYR A 12 5.10 -0.80 1.97
N TRP A 13 4.24 0.11 1.50
CA TRP A 13 2.88 -0.24 1.10
C TRP A 13 2.82 -1.11 -0.15
N VAL A 14 3.74 -0.92 -1.10
CA VAL A 14 3.88 -1.84 -2.24
C VAL A 14 4.13 -3.27 -1.72
N THR A 15 5.04 -3.43 -0.79
CA THR A 15 5.36 -4.73 -0.19
C THR A 15 4.17 -5.31 0.58
N ALA A 16 3.48 -4.49 1.37
CA ALA A 16 2.30 -4.93 2.12
C ALA A 16 1.15 -5.34 1.20
N TYR A 17 0.91 -4.60 0.13
CA TYR A 17 -0.09 -4.93 -0.89
C TYR A 17 0.22 -6.27 -1.56
N GLN A 18 1.48 -6.53 -1.84
CA GLN A 18 1.95 -7.78 -2.41
C GLN A 18 1.55 -9.00 -1.58
N ARG A 19 1.56 -8.88 -0.26
CA ARG A 19 1.20 -9.97 0.66
C ARG A 19 -0.31 -10.26 0.73
N GLN A 20 -1.15 -9.32 0.34
CA GLN A 20 -2.60 -9.44 0.43
C GLN A 20 -3.22 -10.12 -0.79
N GLY A 21 -2.46 -10.32 -1.85
CA GLY A 21 -2.93 -10.89 -3.11
C GLY A 21 -2.97 -12.42 -3.12
N VAL A 22 -3.85 -13.03 -2.33
CA VAL A 22 -3.87 -14.50 -2.15
C VAL A 22 -4.31 -15.26 -3.40
N ARG A 23 -5.06 -14.65 -4.32
CA ARG A 23 -5.56 -15.29 -5.56
C ARG A 23 -4.84 -14.78 -6.82
N ASN A 24 -4.39 -13.57 -6.81
CA ASN A 24 -3.44 -13.05 -7.77
C ASN A 24 -2.05 -13.18 -7.19
N VAL A 25 -1.11 -13.64 -7.96
CA VAL A 25 0.29 -13.62 -7.54
C VAL A 25 0.90 -12.31 -8.05
N LEU A 26 1.44 -11.56 -7.11
CA LEU A 26 2.15 -10.30 -7.38
C LEU A 26 3.58 -10.48 -6.91
N GLU A 27 4.52 -10.46 -7.84
CA GLU A 27 5.93 -10.68 -7.55
C GLU A 27 6.80 -9.57 -8.12
N GLY A 28 7.87 -9.26 -7.40
CA GLY A 28 8.85 -8.27 -7.86
C GLY A 28 8.28 -6.89 -8.03
N MET A 29 7.24 -6.53 -7.27
CA MET A 29 6.62 -5.22 -7.33
C MET A 29 7.60 -4.14 -6.90
N ARG A 30 7.79 -3.13 -7.75
CA ARG A 30 8.74 -2.04 -7.52
C ARG A 30 8.12 -0.71 -7.88
N LEU A 31 8.35 0.26 -6.99
CA LEU A 31 7.98 1.64 -7.23
C LEU A 31 9.08 2.33 -8.05
N ALA A 32 8.73 2.89 -9.19
CA ALA A 32 9.66 3.62 -10.06
C ALA A 32 9.57 5.13 -9.86
N GLU A 33 8.35 5.67 -9.80
CA GLU A 33 8.10 7.10 -9.69
C GLU A 33 6.78 7.35 -8.97
N TRP A 34 6.66 8.50 -8.34
CA TRP A 34 5.42 8.96 -7.74
C TRP A 34 5.27 10.47 -7.88
N LYS A 35 4.02 10.93 -7.90
CA LYS A 35 3.67 12.36 -7.84
C LYS A 35 2.48 12.56 -6.94
N LEU A 36 2.50 13.63 -6.16
CA LEU A 36 1.33 14.02 -5.37
C LEU A 36 0.26 14.58 -6.32
N ALA A 37 -0.91 13.94 -6.35
CA ALA A 37 -2.00 14.30 -7.24
C ALA A 37 -3.09 15.11 -6.54
N ARG A 38 -3.35 14.84 -5.25
CA ARG A 38 -4.43 15.51 -4.53
C ARG A 38 -4.16 15.52 -3.03
N VAL A 39 -4.56 16.62 -2.39
CA VAL A 39 -4.55 16.75 -0.93
C VAL A 39 -5.95 17.16 -0.50
N VAL A 40 -6.53 16.42 0.44
CA VAL A 40 -7.82 16.75 1.04
C VAL A 40 -7.68 16.73 2.55
N ARG A 41 -8.24 17.74 3.19
CA ARG A 41 -8.31 17.80 4.64
C ARG A 41 -9.76 17.99 5.05
N ASP A 42 -10.28 17.08 5.85
CA ASP A 42 -11.62 17.22 6.43
C ASP A 42 -11.57 17.13 7.96
N ALA A 43 -12.76 17.09 8.60
CA ALA A 43 -12.84 17.07 10.05
C ALA A 43 -12.30 15.78 10.67
N SER A 44 -12.30 14.68 9.93
CA SER A 44 -11.93 13.35 10.45
C SER A 44 -10.57 12.87 9.95
N PHE A 45 -10.26 13.10 8.69
CA PHE A 45 -9.05 12.58 8.05
C PHE A 45 -8.38 13.61 7.15
N ASP A 46 -7.06 13.51 7.11
CA ASP A 46 -6.26 14.06 6.02
C ASP A 46 -6.07 12.96 4.97
N SER A 47 -6.17 13.32 3.69
CA SER A 47 -5.98 12.40 2.57
C SER A 47 -4.91 12.91 1.64
N LEU A 48 -4.03 12.02 1.22
CA LEU A 48 -3.03 12.27 0.18
C LEU A 48 -3.22 11.24 -0.92
N THR A 49 -3.42 11.69 -2.14
CA THR A 49 -3.49 10.81 -3.30
C THR A 49 -2.24 10.97 -4.14
N PHE A 50 -1.58 9.86 -4.38
CA PHE A 50 -0.37 9.81 -5.21
C PHE A 50 -0.66 9.09 -6.51
N ARG A 51 -0.17 9.66 -7.61
CA ARG A 51 -0.01 8.89 -8.82
C ARG A 51 1.29 8.12 -8.75
N ILE A 52 1.20 6.82 -8.98
CA ILE A 52 2.32 5.91 -8.81
C ILE A 52 2.59 5.19 -10.13
N TRP A 53 3.86 5.12 -10.50
CA TRP A 53 4.34 4.29 -11.60
C TRP A 53 5.28 3.25 -11.03
N GLY A 54 5.04 2.02 -11.41
CA GLY A 54 5.85 0.91 -10.97
C GLY A 54 5.88 -0.21 -12.00
N SER A 55 6.47 -1.31 -11.60
CA SER A 55 6.51 -2.53 -12.42
C SER A 55 6.49 -3.75 -11.51
N GLY A 56 6.08 -4.86 -12.08
CA GLY A 56 6.05 -6.13 -11.37
C GLY A 56 5.42 -7.22 -12.21
N ARG A 57 5.41 -8.42 -11.68
CA ARG A 57 4.76 -9.56 -12.30
C ARG A 57 3.41 -9.77 -11.62
N ASP A 58 2.37 -9.80 -12.43
CA ASP A 58 1.00 -9.99 -11.99
C ASP A 58 0.40 -11.13 -12.79
N TYR A 59 0.03 -12.21 -12.13
CA TYR A 59 -0.55 -13.36 -12.78
C TYR A 59 -1.51 -14.10 -11.86
N LYS A 60 -2.41 -14.88 -12.44
CA LYS A 60 -3.39 -15.67 -11.69
C LYS A 60 -3.06 -17.14 -11.79
N VAL A 61 -3.19 -17.83 -10.66
CA VAL A 61 -2.97 -19.27 -10.59
C VAL A 61 -4.22 -19.98 -10.05
N ARG A 62 -4.39 -21.21 -10.47
CA ARG A 62 -5.41 -22.10 -9.91
C ARG A 62 -4.95 -22.61 -8.56
N GLN A 63 -5.82 -22.47 -7.57
CA GLN A 63 -5.53 -23.00 -6.23
C GLN A 63 -5.38 -24.52 -6.30
N GLY A 64 -4.38 -25.05 -5.58
CA GLY A 64 -4.11 -26.48 -5.47
C GLY A 64 -3.17 -27.05 -6.51
N THR A 65 -3.19 -26.57 -7.75
CA THR A 65 -2.33 -27.07 -8.83
C THR A 65 -1.21 -26.14 -9.22
N GLY A 66 -1.36 -24.83 -8.95
CA GLY A 66 -0.39 -23.82 -9.37
C GLY A 66 -0.45 -23.52 -10.88
N GLU A 67 -1.43 -24.04 -11.59
CA GLU A 67 -1.60 -23.79 -13.03
C GLU A 67 -1.82 -22.28 -13.27
N ILE A 68 -1.09 -21.71 -14.22
CA ILE A 68 -1.21 -20.32 -14.61
C ILE A 68 -2.46 -20.14 -15.49
N LEU A 69 -3.42 -19.34 -14.99
CA LEU A 69 -4.68 -19.08 -15.68
C LEU A 69 -4.62 -17.83 -16.55
N SER A 70 -3.84 -16.82 -16.15
CA SER A 70 -3.65 -15.59 -16.91
C SER A 70 -2.41 -14.85 -16.41
N GLY A 71 -1.89 -13.96 -17.24
CA GLY A 71 -0.68 -13.20 -16.94
C GLY A 71 0.60 -13.97 -17.24
N ASP A 72 1.73 -13.33 -17.01
CA ASP A 72 3.04 -13.93 -17.27
C ASP A 72 3.91 -13.84 -16.00
N PRO A 73 4.31 -15.00 -15.42
CA PRO A 73 5.15 -15.01 -14.22
C PRO A 73 6.62 -14.66 -14.51
N ARG A 74 6.99 -14.47 -15.76
CA ARG A 74 8.39 -14.25 -16.17
C ARG A 74 8.70 -12.82 -16.55
N THR A 75 7.69 -12.04 -16.91
CA THR A 75 7.86 -10.71 -17.48
C THR A 75 7.31 -9.64 -16.56
N ASP A 76 8.17 -8.69 -16.16
CA ASP A 76 7.73 -7.51 -15.44
C ASP A 76 6.86 -6.65 -16.36
N ARG A 77 5.73 -6.18 -15.83
CA ARG A 77 4.82 -5.26 -16.53
C ARG A 77 4.82 -3.91 -15.84
N PRO A 78 4.90 -2.82 -16.59
CA PRO A 78 4.70 -1.50 -16.02
C PRO A 78 3.22 -1.30 -15.66
N TYR A 79 2.98 -0.58 -14.58
CA TYR A 79 1.63 -0.17 -14.19
C TYR A 79 1.65 1.27 -13.69
N SER A 80 0.49 1.93 -13.75
CA SER A 80 0.28 3.21 -13.09
C SER A 80 -1.07 3.19 -12.37
N GLU A 81 -1.09 3.72 -11.16
CA GLU A 81 -2.24 3.69 -10.29
C GLU A 81 -2.29 4.96 -9.45
N TYR A 82 -3.47 5.24 -8.88
CA TYR A 82 -3.65 6.28 -7.87
C TYR A 82 -3.81 5.62 -6.52
N TRP A 83 -2.95 5.98 -5.60
CA TRP A 83 -2.96 5.46 -4.24
C TRP A 83 -3.35 6.57 -3.28
N THR A 84 -4.42 6.35 -2.53
CA THR A 84 -4.88 7.30 -1.52
C THR A 84 -4.53 6.78 -0.14
N LEU A 85 -3.77 7.59 0.58
CA LEU A 85 -3.42 7.35 1.98
C LEU A 85 -4.23 8.30 2.85
N ILE A 86 -4.67 7.80 4.00
CA ILE A 86 -5.39 8.60 4.99
C ILE A 86 -4.70 8.53 6.33
N ARG A 87 -4.90 9.59 7.11
CA ARG A 87 -4.48 9.66 8.51
C ARG A 87 -5.48 10.51 9.27
N GLY A 88 -5.76 10.17 10.52
CA GLY A 88 -6.63 10.96 11.37
C GLY A 88 -6.14 12.41 11.43
N SER A 89 -7.06 13.37 11.30
CA SER A 89 -6.71 14.79 11.21
C SER A 89 -6.03 15.35 12.47
N ALA A 90 -6.15 14.67 13.59
CA ALA A 90 -5.47 15.03 14.83
C ALA A 90 -4.05 14.45 14.97
N VAL A 91 -3.68 13.51 14.11
CA VAL A 91 -2.33 12.90 14.15
C VAL A 91 -1.34 13.85 13.49
N ARG A 92 -0.17 13.98 14.10
CA ARG A 92 0.88 14.90 13.64
C ARG A 92 2.22 14.17 13.55
N GLY A 93 3.14 14.76 12.83
CA GLY A 93 4.50 14.29 12.67
C GLY A 93 4.77 13.62 11.33
N ALA A 94 6.02 13.25 11.12
CA ALA A 94 6.45 12.54 9.92
C ALA A 94 5.93 11.10 9.92
N PRO A 95 5.76 10.48 8.75
CA PRO A 95 5.43 9.06 8.65
C PRO A 95 6.47 8.21 9.40
N ARG A 96 6.00 7.13 10.02
CA ARG A 96 6.90 6.23 10.76
C ARG A 96 7.79 5.49 9.78
N ALA A 97 9.10 5.61 9.99
CA ALA A 97 10.09 4.93 9.14
C ALA A 97 10.33 3.48 9.56
N ASP A 98 10.04 3.15 10.82
CA ASP A 98 10.23 1.78 11.32
C ASP A 98 9.05 0.88 10.96
N LYS A 99 9.31 -0.40 10.91
CA LYS A 99 8.31 -1.43 10.62
C LYS A 99 7.80 -2.08 11.90
N SER A 100 7.50 -1.25 12.90
CA SER A 100 6.93 -1.70 14.16
C SER A 100 5.47 -1.32 14.28
N CYS A 101 4.72 -2.12 15.05
CA CYS A 101 3.33 -1.80 15.36
C CYS A 101 3.28 -0.51 16.18
N PRO A 102 2.47 0.48 15.78
CA PRO A 102 2.37 1.74 16.54
C PRO A 102 1.75 1.59 17.92
N ASN A 103 1.06 0.46 18.18
CA ASN A 103 0.43 0.22 19.47
C ASN A 103 1.31 -0.60 20.41
N CYS A 104 1.85 -1.72 19.98
CA CYS A 104 2.61 -2.64 20.84
C CYS A 104 4.11 -2.63 20.65
N GLY A 105 4.62 -2.00 19.57
CA GLY A 105 6.05 -1.92 19.29
C GLY A 105 6.69 -3.18 18.71
N ALA A 106 5.95 -4.28 18.58
CA ALA A 106 6.45 -5.50 17.96
C ALA A 106 6.67 -5.31 16.47
N SER A 107 7.47 -6.17 15.85
CA SER A 107 7.63 -6.19 14.39
C SER A 107 6.27 -6.26 13.72
N LEU A 108 6.05 -5.42 12.73
CA LEU A 108 4.75 -5.28 12.08
C LEU A 108 4.39 -6.55 11.31
N ASP A 109 3.32 -7.18 11.74
CA ASP A 109 2.73 -8.36 11.10
C ASP A 109 1.21 -8.17 11.13
N VAL A 110 0.65 -7.85 9.96
CA VAL A 110 -0.75 -7.43 9.82
C VAL A 110 -1.52 -8.49 9.09
N ASN A 111 -2.67 -8.89 9.64
CA ASN A 111 -3.56 -9.82 8.98
C ASN A 111 -4.40 -9.13 7.89
N MET A 112 -5.26 -9.89 7.21
CA MET A 112 -6.10 -9.38 6.12
C MET A 112 -7.15 -8.37 6.61
N ALA A 113 -7.49 -8.37 7.90
CA ALA A 113 -8.40 -7.40 8.48
C ALA A 113 -7.71 -6.08 8.88
N GLY A 114 -6.39 -5.97 8.70
CA GLY A 114 -5.63 -4.80 9.06
C GLY A 114 -5.26 -4.72 10.54
N GLU A 115 -5.25 -5.85 11.22
CA GLU A 115 -4.96 -5.94 12.64
C GLU A 115 -3.56 -6.49 12.87
N CYS A 116 -2.85 -5.92 13.85
CA CYS A 116 -1.56 -6.45 14.28
C CYS A 116 -1.76 -7.84 14.88
N GLN A 117 -1.00 -8.83 14.40
CA GLN A 117 -1.13 -10.20 14.87
C GLN A 117 -0.57 -10.40 16.29
N HIS A 118 0.19 -9.45 16.82
CA HIS A 118 0.74 -9.53 18.17
C HIS A 118 -0.21 -8.93 19.22
N CYS A 119 -0.85 -7.79 18.95
CA CYS A 119 -1.69 -7.10 19.92
C CYS A 119 -3.16 -7.00 19.53
N GLY A 120 -3.52 -7.35 18.30
CA GLY A 120 -4.90 -7.30 17.81
C GLY A 120 -5.42 -5.91 17.45
N SER A 121 -4.65 -4.85 17.64
CA SER A 121 -5.07 -3.49 17.28
C SER A 121 -5.20 -3.33 15.78
N LYS A 122 -6.28 -2.66 15.34
CA LYS A 122 -6.48 -2.31 13.95
C LYS A 122 -5.62 -1.11 13.59
N ILE A 123 -4.51 -1.35 12.93
CA ILE A 123 -3.52 -0.31 12.60
C ILE A 123 -3.80 0.37 11.26
N THR A 124 -4.72 -0.15 10.47
CA THR A 124 -5.09 0.36 9.13
C THR A 124 -6.27 1.33 9.17
N SER A 125 -6.72 1.74 10.37
CA SER A 125 -7.83 2.68 10.53
C SER A 125 -7.44 4.14 10.28
N GLY A 126 -6.14 4.45 10.23
CA GLY A 126 -5.65 5.82 10.12
C GLY A 126 -5.51 6.55 11.46
N ASP A 127 -5.83 5.91 12.59
CA ASP A 127 -5.78 6.53 13.90
C ASP A 127 -4.35 6.72 14.44
N PHE A 128 -3.39 6.00 13.91
CA PHE A 128 -2.01 6.02 14.37
C PHE A 128 -1.07 6.73 13.40
N ASP A 129 -1.22 6.46 12.10
CA ASP A 129 -0.35 6.99 11.06
C ASP A 129 -1.05 6.88 9.70
N TRP A 130 -0.34 7.29 8.66
CA TRP A 130 -0.80 7.15 7.29
C TRP A 130 -1.00 5.69 6.93
N VAL A 131 -2.16 5.39 6.37
CA VAL A 131 -2.48 4.05 5.89
C VAL A 131 -3.03 4.11 4.47
N LEU A 132 -2.76 3.07 3.71
CA LEU A 132 -3.32 2.94 2.37
C LEU A 132 -4.81 2.66 2.46
N SER A 133 -5.62 3.57 1.95
CA SER A 133 -7.08 3.49 2.00
C SER A 133 -7.66 2.86 0.75
N LYS A 134 -7.18 3.26 -0.42
CA LYS A 134 -7.66 2.72 -1.69
C LYS A 134 -6.62 2.83 -2.80
N ILE A 135 -6.75 1.94 -3.75
CA ILE A 135 -5.99 1.93 -4.99
C ILE A 135 -6.99 2.03 -6.14
N GLU A 136 -6.78 3.00 -7.02
CA GLU A 136 -7.65 3.21 -8.17
C GLU A 136 -6.85 3.11 -9.45
N GLN A 137 -7.46 2.50 -10.47
CA GLN A 137 -6.87 2.46 -11.80
C GLN A 137 -7.02 3.82 -12.48
N ASP A 138 -6.23 4.06 -13.52
CA ASP A 138 -6.27 5.34 -14.24
C ASP A 138 -7.67 5.67 -14.78
N ASP A 139 -8.40 4.68 -15.24
CA ASP A 139 -9.73 4.84 -15.82
C ASP A 139 -10.84 4.98 -14.78
N SER A 140 -10.60 4.60 -13.54
CA SER A 140 -11.58 4.67 -12.45
C SER A 140 -11.37 5.85 -11.50
N TYR A 141 -10.24 6.54 -11.64
CA TYR A 141 -9.94 7.69 -10.78
C TYR A 141 -10.77 8.91 -11.20
N THR A 142 -11.49 9.49 -10.25
CA THR A 142 -12.37 10.63 -10.49
C THR A 142 -11.92 11.94 -9.84
N GLY A 143 -10.81 11.94 -9.16
CA GLY A 143 -10.22 13.12 -8.53
C GLY A 143 -10.64 13.33 -7.09
#